data_51362340033d21195a8bc80bc6db341e
#
_entry.id   51362340033d21195a8bc80bc6db341e
#
_cell.length_a   1.000
_cell.length_b   1.000
_cell.length_c   1.000
_cell.angle_alpha   90.00
_cell.angle_beta   90.00
_cell.angle_gamma   90.00
#
_symmetry.space_group_name_H-M   'P 1'
#
loop_
_entity.id
_entity.type
_entity.pdbx_description
1 polymer ?
#
loop_
_entity_poly.entity_id
_entity_poly.type
_entity_poly.pdbx_seq_one_letter_code
_entity_poly.pdbx_strand_id
1 'polypeptide(L)'
;MFASPIGPLRLVASESGVTRVCFEGEQLPIDEPSASPLVTQELTEYFAGTRREFTVPLDLTGVTEFRAAVLRELAKVPYGETTTYAQLARAVGNPKAVRAVGSACATNPLPLFIPCHRVLRSDGQLGGYRGGVEAKHFLLRMEGIDV
;
A
#
# COMPACT_ATOMS: atom_id res chain seq x y z
N MET A 1 18.11 0.53 2.88
CA MET A 1 17.12 1.62 2.85
C MET A 1 16.90 2.06 1.41
N PHE A 2 15.67 2.26 1.01
CA PHE A 2 15.33 2.74 -0.33
C PHE A 2 14.98 4.21 -0.27
N ALA A 3 15.72 5.05 -1.01
CA ALA A 3 15.44 6.48 -1.09
C ALA A 3 14.34 6.72 -2.14
N SER A 4 13.20 7.27 -1.72
CA SER A 4 12.08 7.53 -2.61
C SER A 4 11.65 9.00 -2.57
N PRO A 5 10.86 9.46 -3.57
CA PRO A 5 10.32 10.84 -3.55
C PRO A 5 9.40 11.13 -2.35
N ILE A 6 8.88 10.09 -1.69
CA ILE A 6 8.03 10.26 -0.50
C ILE A 6 8.81 10.01 0.81
N GLY A 7 10.14 10.00 0.75
CA GLY A 7 11.01 9.77 1.88
C GLY A 7 11.65 8.38 1.87
N PRO A 8 12.57 8.12 2.80
CA PRO A 8 13.24 6.83 2.86
C PRO A 8 12.26 5.73 3.27
N LEU A 9 12.38 4.59 2.59
CA LEU A 9 11.57 3.41 2.85
C LEU A 9 12.47 2.25 3.25
N ARG A 10 12.04 1.46 4.21
CA ARG A 10 12.70 0.21 4.57
C ARG A 10 11.85 -0.96 4.12
N LEU A 11 12.48 -1.91 3.49
CA LEU A 11 11.84 -3.05 2.85
C LEU A 11 12.27 -4.32 3.56
N VAL A 12 11.32 -5.09 4.05
CA VAL A 12 11.56 -6.32 4.77
C VAL A 12 10.91 -7.47 4.02
N ALA A 13 11.59 -8.60 3.93
CA ALA A 13 11.11 -9.78 3.21
C ALA A 13 11.38 -11.07 3.97
N SER A 14 10.50 -12.05 3.77
CA SER A 14 10.70 -13.44 4.15
C SER A 14 11.08 -14.24 2.90
N GLU A 15 11.24 -15.55 3.06
CA GLU A 15 11.44 -16.45 1.92
C GLU A 15 10.23 -16.45 0.98
N SER A 16 9.04 -16.13 1.50
CA SER A 16 7.79 -16.15 0.72
C SER A 16 7.48 -14.85 0.00
N GLY A 17 8.18 -13.76 0.33
CA GLY A 17 7.96 -12.47 -0.32
C GLY A 17 8.16 -11.28 0.60
N VAL A 18 7.79 -10.10 0.12
CA VAL A 18 7.87 -8.86 0.92
C VAL A 18 6.85 -8.92 2.04
N THR A 19 7.30 -8.67 3.28
CA THR A 19 6.45 -8.72 4.47
C THR A 19 6.08 -7.35 4.99
N ARG A 20 6.93 -6.34 4.73
CA ARG A 20 6.70 -5.02 5.31
C ARG A 20 7.43 -3.94 4.51
N VAL A 21 6.76 -2.79 4.39
CA VAL A 21 7.36 -1.53 3.97
C VAL A 21 7.17 -0.54 5.11
N CYS A 22 8.27 0.02 5.61
CA CYS A 22 8.24 0.98 6.72
C CYS A 22 8.59 2.36 6.21
N PHE A 23 7.82 3.36 6.66
CA PHE A 23 8.12 4.75 6.42
C PHE A 23 9.15 5.26 7.43
N GLU A 24 9.75 6.42 7.15
CA GLU A 24 10.70 7.06 8.05
C GLU A 24 10.07 7.27 9.43
N GLY A 25 10.83 6.95 10.49
CA GLY A 25 10.39 7.09 11.87
C GLY A 25 9.62 5.91 12.43
N GLU A 26 9.23 4.95 11.60
CA GLU A 26 8.58 3.73 12.08
C GLU A 26 9.60 2.74 12.62
N GLN A 27 9.20 2.03 13.68
CA GLN A 27 10.07 0.99 14.27
C GLN A 27 10.14 -0.24 13.38
N LEU A 28 11.36 -0.77 13.26
CA LEU A 28 11.62 -2.00 12.54
C LEU A 28 11.89 -3.15 13.49
N PRO A 29 11.46 -4.37 13.15
CA PRO A 29 12.01 -5.56 13.77
C PRO A 29 13.52 -5.63 13.52
N ILE A 30 14.29 -5.91 14.58
CA ILE A 30 15.75 -5.74 14.59
C ILE A 30 16.47 -6.76 13.68
N ASP A 31 15.89 -7.93 13.46
CA ASP A 31 16.57 -9.06 12.82
C ASP A 31 15.88 -9.56 11.54
N GLU A 32 15.10 -8.73 10.87
CA GLU A 32 14.44 -9.19 9.65
C GLU A 32 15.30 -8.90 8.41
N PRO A 33 15.36 -9.86 7.46
CA PRO A 33 16.17 -9.70 6.27
C PRO A 33 15.62 -8.61 5.34
N SER A 34 16.53 -7.89 4.72
CA SER A 34 16.19 -6.90 3.70
C SER A 34 15.59 -7.58 2.47
N ALA A 35 14.75 -6.83 1.75
CA ALA A 35 14.17 -7.29 0.51
C ALA A 35 15.24 -7.48 -0.58
N SER A 36 14.94 -8.35 -1.56
CA SER A 36 15.83 -8.64 -2.66
C SER A 36 16.02 -7.44 -3.58
N PRO A 37 17.09 -7.42 -4.41
CA PRO A 37 17.29 -6.36 -5.40
C PRO A 37 16.14 -6.16 -6.38
N LEU A 38 15.38 -7.22 -6.69
CA LEU A 38 14.22 -7.12 -7.58
C LEU A 38 13.15 -6.19 -6.99
N VAL A 39 12.95 -6.20 -5.68
CA VAL A 39 11.98 -5.33 -5.01
C VAL A 39 12.37 -3.87 -5.18
N THR A 40 13.63 -3.53 -4.94
CA THR A 40 14.13 -2.17 -5.12
C THR A 40 14.10 -1.74 -6.58
N GLN A 41 14.38 -2.66 -7.49
CA GLN A 41 14.29 -2.39 -8.92
C GLN A 41 12.87 -2.02 -9.33
N GLU A 42 11.88 -2.81 -8.90
CA GLU A 42 10.48 -2.53 -9.23
C GLU A 42 9.99 -1.21 -8.65
N LEU A 43 10.39 -0.87 -7.43
CA LEU A 43 10.08 0.42 -6.84
C LEU A 43 10.73 1.57 -7.60
N THR A 44 11.98 1.41 -8.00
CA THR A 44 12.68 2.42 -8.81
C THR A 44 11.94 2.68 -10.12
N GLU A 45 11.53 1.62 -10.79
CA GLU A 45 10.76 1.72 -12.03
C GLU A 45 9.39 2.36 -11.82
N TYR A 46 8.73 2.03 -10.71
CA TYR A 46 7.44 2.62 -10.37
C TYR A 46 7.56 4.15 -10.19
N PHE A 47 8.53 4.60 -9.40
CA PHE A 47 8.74 6.03 -9.17
C PHE A 47 9.27 6.76 -10.40
N ALA A 48 9.90 6.04 -11.32
CA ALA A 48 10.34 6.59 -12.61
C ALA A 48 9.21 6.69 -13.64
N GLY A 49 8.03 6.14 -13.34
CA GLY A 49 6.89 6.13 -14.25
C GLY A 49 6.96 5.05 -15.33
N THR A 50 7.88 4.12 -15.22
CA THR A 50 8.08 3.06 -16.23
C THR A 50 7.43 1.73 -15.84
N ARG A 51 6.90 1.61 -14.61
CA ARG A 51 6.24 0.40 -14.13
C ARG A 51 4.91 0.76 -13.48
N ARG A 52 3.86 0.06 -13.85
CA ARG A 52 2.51 0.25 -13.29
C ARG A 52 2.06 -0.89 -12.38
N GLU A 53 2.64 -2.07 -12.51
CA GLU A 53 2.29 -3.26 -11.73
C GLU A 53 3.54 -3.85 -11.09
N PHE A 54 3.38 -4.36 -9.87
CA PHE A 54 4.44 -5.07 -9.17
C PHE A 54 4.27 -6.57 -9.38
N THR A 55 5.39 -7.28 -9.61
CA THR A 55 5.39 -8.73 -9.82
C THR A 55 6.04 -9.49 -8.67
N VAL A 56 6.71 -8.78 -7.75
CA VAL A 56 7.35 -9.42 -6.60
C VAL A 56 6.31 -10.10 -5.71
N PRO A 57 6.61 -11.28 -5.16
CA PRO A 57 5.69 -11.94 -4.26
C PRO A 57 5.53 -11.15 -2.96
N LEU A 58 4.33 -11.19 -2.40
CA LEU A 58 3.98 -10.54 -1.15
C LEU A 58 3.61 -11.60 -0.11
N ASP A 59 4.04 -11.40 1.12
CA ASP A 59 3.77 -12.32 2.22
C ASP A 59 2.90 -11.62 3.27
N LEU A 60 1.64 -12.04 3.37
CA LEU A 60 0.68 -11.53 4.34
C LEU A 60 0.53 -12.42 5.59
N THR A 61 1.51 -13.29 5.84
CA THR A 61 1.50 -14.14 7.05
C THR A 61 1.39 -13.26 8.30
N GLY A 62 0.49 -13.63 9.20
CA GLY A 62 0.25 -12.87 10.43
C GLY A 62 -0.82 -11.78 10.31
N VAL A 63 -1.26 -11.47 9.09
CA VAL A 63 -2.38 -10.55 8.88
C VAL A 63 -3.69 -11.31 9.12
N THR A 64 -4.64 -10.69 9.85
CA THR A 64 -5.93 -11.34 10.14
C THR A 64 -6.69 -11.64 8.83
N GLU A 65 -7.58 -12.62 8.88
CA GLU A 65 -8.35 -13.05 7.71
C GLU A 65 -9.15 -11.90 7.08
N PHE A 66 -9.81 -11.09 7.92
CA PHE A 66 -10.58 -9.95 7.42
C PHE A 66 -9.68 -8.92 6.75
N ARG A 67 -8.57 -8.55 7.40
CA ARG A 67 -7.63 -7.57 6.84
C ARG A 67 -7.01 -8.07 5.54
N ALA A 68 -6.65 -9.35 5.49
CA ALA A 68 -6.12 -9.95 4.27
C ALA A 68 -7.14 -9.89 3.12
N ALA A 69 -8.42 -10.14 3.42
CA ALA A 69 -9.49 -10.04 2.40
C ALA A 69 -9.60 -8.61 1.85
N VAL A 70 -9.58 -7.60 2.72
CA VAL A 70 -9.59 -6.19 2.32
C VAL A 70 -8.38 -5.87 1.44
N LEU A 71 -7.19 -6.31 1.86
CA LEU A 71 -5.96 -6.02 1.13
C LEU A 71 -5.93 -6.70 -0.24
N ARG A 72 -6.48 -7.91 -0.36
CA ARG A 72 -6.59 -8.59 -1.67
C ARG A 72 -7.53 -7.84 -2.62
N GLU A 73 -8.64 -7.33 -2.12
CA GLU A 73 -9.54 -6.52 -2.95
C GLU A 73 -8.87 -5.20 -3.35
N LEU A 74 -8.16 -4.58 -2.41
CA LEU A 74 -7.43 -3.36 -2.66
C LEU A 74 -6.34 -3.57 -3.74
N ALA A 75 -5.66 -4.71 -3.70
CA ALA A 75 -4.62 -5.03 -4.67
C ALA A 75 -5.13 -5.11 -6.11
N LYS A 76 -6.43 -5.25 -6.31
CA LYS A 76 -7.05 -5.29 -7.65
C LYS A 76 -7.27 -3.89 -8.24
N VAL A 77 -7.12 -2.82 -7.46
CA VAL A 77 -7.31 -1.45 -7.95
C VAL A 77 -6.15 -1.07 -8.87
N PRO A 78 -6.41 -0.79 -10.15
CA PRO A 78 -5.34 -0.56 -11.11
C PRO A 78 -4.62 0.78 -10.90
N TYR A 79 -3.44 0.86 -11.45
CA TYR A 79 -2.69 2.11 -11.56
C TYR A 79 -3.54 3.18 -12.25
N GLY A 80 -3.58 4.37 -11.68
CA GLY A 80 -4.35 5.48 -12.24
C GLY A 80 -5.82 5.46 -11.90
N GLU A 81 -6.28 4.52 -11.06
CA GLU A 81 -7.67 4.45 -10.63
C GLU A 81 -7.76 4.52 -9.10
N THR A 82 -8.94 4.86 -8.61
CA THR A 82 -9.21 4.97 -7.19
C THR A 82 -10.41 4.13 -6.79
N THR A 83 -10.51 3.83 -5.51
CA THR A 83 -11.68 3.21 -4.90
C THR A 83 -12.05 4.00 -3.63
N THR A 84 -13.10 3.61 -2.96
CA THR A 84 -13.48 4.19 -1.68
C THR A 84 -13.53 3.13 -0.59
N TYR A 85 -13.47 3.55 0.67
CA TYR A 85 -13.63 2.63 1.79
C TYR A 85 -14.97 1.88 1.73
N ALA A 86 -16.04 2.58 1.31
CA ALA A 86 -17.36 1.98 1.17
C ALA A 86 -17.40 0.92 0.05
N GLN A 87 -16.72 1.18 -1.07
CA GLN A 87 -16.64 0.20 -2.17
C GLN A 87 -15.87 -1.05 -1.75
N LEU A 88 -14.77 -0.89 -1.01
CA LEU A 88 -14.03 -2.02 -0.47
C LEU A 88 -14.87 -2.84 0.53
N ALA A 89 -15.63 -2.16 1.38
CA ALA A 89 -16.50 -2.85 2.33
C ALA A 89 -17.55 -3.71 1.60
N ARG A 90 -18.14 -3.20 0.54
CA ARG A 90 -19.05 -3.96 -0.31
C ARG A 90 -18.35 -5.13 -0.99
N ALA A 91 -17.15 -4.91 -1.49
CA ALA A 91 -16.37 -5.95 -2.19
C ALA A 91 -16.03 -7.14 -1.30
N VAL A 92 -15.80 -6.91 -0.01
CA VAL A 92 -15.55 -8.00 0.94
C VAL A 92 -16.84 -8.60 1.53
N GLY A 93 -17.99 -8.16 1.03
CA GLY A 93 -19.28 -8.72 1.44
C GLY A 93 -19.82 -8.16 2.76
N ASN A 94 -19.29 -7.05 3.26
CA ASN A 94 -19.70 -6.44 4.51
C ASN A 94 -19.82 -4.91 4.38
N PRO A 95 -20.91 -4.40 3.76
CA PRO A 95 -21.07 -2.97 3.50
C PRO A 95 -21.06 -2.09 4.73
N LYS A 96 -21.34 -2.66 5.92
CA LYS A 96 -21.34 -1.93 7.18
C LYS A 96 -19.96 -1.81 7.81
N ALA A 97 -18.98 -2.53 7.31
CA ALA A 97 -17.64 -2.61 7.91
C ALA A 97 -16.69 -1.50 7.43
N VAL A 98 -17.18 -0.32 7.10
CA VAL A 98 -16.37 0.77 6.55
C VAL A 98 -15.23 1.16 7.50
N ARG A 99 -15.49 1.23 8.81
CA ARG A 99 -14.45 1.55 9.79
C ARG A 99 -13.36 0.47 9.87
N ALA A 100 -13.77 -0.80 9.84
CA ALA A 100 -12.84 -1.91 9.89
C ALA A 100 -12.00 -1.97 8.61
N VAL A 101 -12.59 -1.63 7.47
CA VAL A 101 -11.88 -1.48 6.20
C VAL A 101 -10.86 -0.34 6.29
N GLY A 102 -11.25 0.80 6.85
CA GLY A 102 -10.35 1.92 7.08
C GLY A 102 -9.15 1.53 7.95
N SER A 103 -9.41 0.76 9.01
CA SER A 103 -8.35 0.24 9.88
C SER A 103 -7.43 -0.73 9.12
N ALA A 104 -7.98 -1.60 8.29
CA ALA A 104 -7.18 -2.51 7.46
C ALA A 104 -6.25 -1.74 6.51
N CYS A 105 -6.75 -0.68 5.88
CA CYS A 105 -5.95 0.16 5.01
C CYS A 105 -4.86 0.91 5.78
N ALA A 106 -5.21 1.46 6.97
CA ALA A 106 -4.27 2.21 7.80
C ALA A 106 -3.14 1.34 8.37
N THR A 107 -3.39 0.04 8.54
CA THR A 107 -2.41 -0.92 9.07
C THR A 107 -1.83 -1.81 7.98
N ASN A 108 -2.05 -1.50 6.72
CA ASN A 108 -1.48 -2.24 5.59
C ASN A 108 0.04 -2.35 5.74
N PRO A 109 0.61 -3.56 5.88
CA PRO A 109 2.06 -3.70 6.03
C PRO A 109 2.83 -3.47 4.74
N LEU A 110 2.15 -3.43 3.60
CA LEU A 110 2.75 -3.40 2.27
C LEU A 110 2.27 -2.21 1.43
N PRO A 111 2.37 -0.97 1.94
CA PRO A 111 2.00 0.19 1.13
C PRO A 111 2.79 0.20 -0.18
N LEU A 112 2.24 0.78 -1.21
CA LEU A 112 2.73 0.81 -2.59
C LEU A 112 2.46 -0.51 -3.32
N PHE A 113 2.90 -1.65 -2.80
CA PHE A 113 2.62 -2.97 -3.40
C PHE A 113 1.13 -3.30 -3.32
N ILE A 114 0.51 -3.00 -2.18
CA ILE A 114 -0.94 -3.02 -2.02
C ILE A 114 -1.36 -1.56 -1.91
N PRO A 115 -2.05 -1.01 -2.92
CA PRO A 115 -2.12 0.44 -3.14
C PRO A 115 -3.13 1.16 -2.24
N CYS A 116 -2.89 1.19 -0.94
CA CYS A 116 -3.79 1.89 -0.02
C CYS A 116 -3.85 3.40 -0.26
N HIS A 117 -2.89 3.98 -1.00
CA HIS A 117 -2.97 5.37 -1.43
C HIS A 117 -4.10 5.62 -2.45
N ARG A 118 -4.63 4.57 -3.10
CA ARG A 118 -5.74 4.67 -4.06
C ARG A 118 -7.13 4.64 -3.42
N VAL A 119 -7.21 4.58 -2.09
CA VAL A 119 -8.49 4.59 -1.38
C VAL A 119 -8.82 6.00 -0.94
N LEU A 120 -9.98 6.48 -1.34
CA LEU A 120 -10.48 7.81 -1.02
C LEU A 120 -11.72 7.70 -0.13
N ARG A 121 -12.08 8.79 0.53
CA ARG A 121 -13.35 8.90 1.23
C ARG A 121 -14.48 8.99 0.20
N SER A 122 -15.70 8.61 0.62
CA SER A 122 -16.87 8.66 -0.26
C SER A 122 -17.23 10.08 -0.70
N ASP A 123 -16.78 11.11 0.05
CA ASP A 123 -16.96 12.51 -0.33
C ASP A 123 -15.88 13.02 -1.30
N GLY A 124 -14.98 12.16 -1.76
CA GLY A 124 -13.91 12.50 -2.68
C GLY A 124 -12.66 13.07 -2.01
N GLN A 125 -12.66 13.25 -0.71
CA GLN A 125 -11.47 13.70 0.01
C GLN A 125 -10.45 12.56 0.14
N LEU A 126 -9.17 12.93 0.31
CA LEU A 126 -8.07 11.96 0.32
C LEU A 126 -8.19 10.92 1.45
N GLY A 127 -8.65 11.35 2.63
CA GLY A 127 -8.58 10.49 3.81
C GLY A 127 -7.14 10.35 4.33
N GLY A 128 -6.95 9.40 5.25
CA GLY A 128 -5.65 9.19 5.88
C GLY A 128 -4.70 8.36 5.04
N TYR A 129 -3.42 8.43 5.39
CA TYR A 129 -2.37 7.59 4.83
C TYR A 129 -1.23 7.48 5.84
N ARG A 130 -0.72 6.26 6.08
CA ARG A 130 0.34 6.04 7.08
C ARG A 130 1.62 6.81 6.74
N GLY A 131 1.93 6.95 5.46
CA GLY A 131 3.07 7.75 5.01
C GLY A 131 2.82 9.26 5.00
N GLY A 132 1.64 9.71 5.42
CA GLY A 132 1.27 11.11 5.43
C GLY A 132 0.43 11.52 4.22
N VAL A 133 -0.43 12.52 4.40
CA VAL A 133 -1.33 12.97 3.34
C VAL A 133 -0.58 13.56 2.15
N GLU A 134 0.57 14.18 2.40
CA GLU A 134 1.40 14.72 1.32
C GLU A 134 1.96 13.62 0.42
N ALA A 135 2.39 12.51 1.01
CA ALA A 135 2.85 11.35 0.26
C ALA A 135 1.72 10.74 -0.57
N LYS A 136 0.54 10.61 0.01
CA LYS A 136 -0.65 10.12 -0.69
C LYS A 136 -0.98 11.00 -1.89
N HIS A 137 -1.00 12.31 -1.70
CA HIS A 137 -1.26 13.28 -2.75
C HIS A 137 -0.22 13.16 -3.89
N PHE A 138 1.06 13.06 -3.51
CA PHE A 138 2.15 12.87 -4.47
C PHE A 138 1.94 11.61 -5.32
N LEU A 139 1.64 10.48 -4.68
CA LEU A 139 1.46 9.20 -5.37
C LEU A 139 0.27 9.24 -6.33
N LEU A 140 -0.85 9.80 -5.91
CA LEU A 140 -2.04 9.91 -6.76
C LEU A 140 -1.76 10.78 -7.98
N ARG A 141 -1.12 11.92 -7.79
CA ARG A 141 -0.78 12.81 -8.91
C ARG A 141 0.23 12.18 -9.85
N MET A 142 1.21 11.47 -9.30
CA MET A 142 2.20 10.74 -10.10
C MET A 142 1.52 9.70 -11.00
N GLU A 143 0.46 9.06 -10.49
CA GLU A 143 -0.30 8.09 -11.26
C GLU A 143 -1.31 8.73 -12.24
N GLY A 144 -1.34 10.04 -12.33
CA GLY A 144 -2.19 10.75 -13.27
C GLY A 144 -3.58 11.08 -12.73
N ILE A 145 -3.79 10.94 -11.44
CA ILE A 145 -5.08 11.26 -10.80
C ILE A 145 -5.07 12.72 -10.37
N ASP A 146 -6.09 13.45 -10.82
CA ASP A 146 -6.24 14.86 -10.49
C ASP A 146 -6.90 14.99 -9.11
N VAL A 147 -6.11 15.38 -8.13
CA VAL A 147 -6.55 15.57 -6.75
C VAL A 147 -6.01 16.86 -6.16
#